data_e479f2e86ac30b865d6775438a3aacdc
#
_entry.id   e479f2e86ac30b865d6775438a3aacdc
#
_cell.length_a   1.000
_cell.length_b   1.000
_cell.length_c   1.000
_cell.angle_alpha   90.00
_cell.angle_beta   90.00
_cell.angle_gamma   90.00
#
_symmetry.space_group_name_H-M   'P 1'
#
loop_
_entity.id
_entity.type
_entity.pdbx_description
1 polymer ?
#
loop_
_entity_poly.entity_id
_entity_poly.type
_entity_poly.pdbx_seq_one_letter_code
_entity_poly.pdbx_strand_id
1 'polypeptide(L)'
;METLYENYLALPIDKGLLCLEQENPSGPYFCYPANAQPIGFEGAIMYCFLPEYGEMVFACNPESCADTYVYPLAKNFQDFIRLILACGTANPVEQIVWMDQNRFDEHRAAERKLLTAEQKAAAQRLQHEFGLLPMENPFEYVKAVQRNFDGSNIQYRDEYFDVTGLERHL
;
A
#
# COMPACT_ATOMS: atom_id res chain seq x y z
N MET A 1 25.02 -4.40 2.64
CA MET A 1 24.01 -4.40 3.74
C MET A 1 22.63 -4.55 3.14
N GLU A 2 21.90 -5.54 3.60
CA GLU A 2 20.54 -5.77 3.09
C GLU A 2 19.56 -4.74 3.66
N THR A 3 18.64 -4.27 2.82
CA THR A 3 17.57 -3.37 3.24
C THR A 3 16.47 -4.14 3.96
N LEU A 4 15.62 -3.43 4.69
CA LEU A 4 14.45 -4.04 5.31
C LEU A 4 13.56 -4.71 4.26
N TYR A 5 13.39 -4.08 3.09
CA TYR A 5 12.60 -4.64 2.00
C TYR A 5 13.20 -5.95 1.48
N GLU A 6 14.53 -6.01 1.30
CA GLU A 6 15.20 -7.23 0.88
C GLU A 6 15.00 -8.35 1.92
N ASN A 7 15.11 -8.02 3.21
CA ASN A 7 14.85 -8.96 4.29
C ASN A 7 13.40 -9.43 4.29
N TYR A 8 12.46 -8.54 4.00
CA TYR A 8 11.05 -8.88 3.87
C TYR A 8 10.82 -9.88 2.72
N LEU A 9 11.44 -9.64 1.56
CA LEU A 9 11.32 -10.55 0.43
C LEU A 9 11.87 -11.95 0.74
N ALA A 10 12.94 -12.01 1.54
CA ALA A 10 13.57 -13.27 1.94
C ALA A 10 12.79 -14.02 3.03
N LEU A 11 11.87 -13.35 3.72
CA LEU A 11 11.12 -13.97 4.81
C LEU A 11 10.19 -15.07 4.27
N PRO A 12 10.27 -16.31 4.81
CA PRO A 12 9.48 -17.43 4.29
C PRO A 12 8.05 -17.43 4.83
N ILE A 13 7.28 -16.39 4.49
CA ILE A 13 5.84 -16.31 4.78
C ILE A 13 5.08 -16.13 3.46
N ASP A 14 3.82 -16.55 3.45
CA ASP A 14 2.91 -16.26 2.35
C ASP A 14 2.45 -14.81 2.47
N LYS A 15 2.97 -13.97 1.60
CA LYS A 15 2.72 -12.53 1.63
C LYS A 15 1.28 -12.18 1.24
N GLY A 16 0.59 -13.09 0.56
CA GLY A 16 -0.85 -12.95 0.31
C GLY A 16 -1.68 -12.89 1.58
N LEU A 17 -1.20 -13.48 2.68
CA LEU A 17 -1.85 -13.38 3.99
C LEU A 17 -1.88 -11.95 4.52
N LEU A 18 -0.99 -11.09 4.03
CA LEU A 18 -0.92 -9.67 4.37
C LEU A 18 -1.62 -8.78 3.33
N CYS A 19 -2.33 -9.37 2.37
CA CYS A 19 -2.90 -8.72 1.18
C CYS A 19 -1.81 -8.16 0.25
N LEU A 20 -0.68 -8.83 0.18
CA LEU A 20 0.47 -8.44 -0.64
C LEU A 20 0.91 -9.61 -1.54
N GLU A 21 -0.03 -10.11 -2.36
CA GLU A 21 0.27 -11.16 -3.32
C GLU A 21 1.45 -10.76 -4.21
N GLN A 22 2.33 -11.71 -4.50
CA GLN A 22 3.55 -11.40 -5.26
C GLN A 22 3.33 -11.38 -6.76
N GLU A 23 2.21 -11.89 -7.25
CA GLU A 23 1.89 -11.93 -8.68
C GLU A 23 0.58 -11.26 -8.97
N ASN A 24 0.51 -10.58 -10.12
CA ASN A 24 -0.72 -9.98 -10.63
C ASN A 24 -1.13 -10.72 -11.92
N PRO A 25 -2.04 -11.70 -11.82
CA PRO A 25 -2.45 -12.50 -12.98
C PRO A 25 -3.23 -11.70 -14.03
N SER A 26 -3.77 -10.54 -13.65
CA SER A 26 -4.57 -9.68 -14.55
C SER A 26 -3.72 -8.74 -15.40
N GLY A 27 -2.40 -8.69 -15.18
CA GLY A 27 -1.51 -7.77 -15.86
C GLY A 27 -1.65 -6.33 -15.36
N PRO A 28 -0.91 -5.38 -15.95
CA PRO A 28 -0.94 -4.00 -15.46
C PRO A 28 -2.24 -3.28 -15.81
N TYR A 29 -2.73 -2.48 -14.87
CA TYR A 29 -3.91 -1.64 -15.09
C TYR A 29 -3.47 -0.24 -15.55
N PHE A 30 -4.40 0.51 -16.16
CA PHE A 30 -4.13 1.81 -16.79
C PHE A 30 -3.44 2.82 -15.86
N CYS A 31 -3.75 2.80 -14.56
CA CYS A 31 -3.22 3.77 -13.61
C CYS A 31 -1.86 3.38 -13.01
N TYR A 32 -1.34 2.20 -13.34
CA TYR A 32 -0.04 1.79 -12.81
C TYR A 32 1.05 2.65 -13.45
N PRO A 33 1.85 3.36 -12.64
CA PRO A 33 2.95 4.19 -13.19
C PRO A 33 3.95 3.38 -14.01
N ALA A 34 4.58 4.05 -14.97
CA ALA A 34 5.46 3.40 -15.95
C ALA A 34 6.68 2.71 -15.30
N ASN A 35 7.19 3.26 -14.20
CA ASN A 35 8.42 2.79 -13.56
C ASN A 35 8.16 2.27 -12.13
N ALA A 36 6.93 1.92 -11.82
CA ALA A 36 6.58 1.39 -10.50
C ALA A 36 7.35 0.10 -10.21
N GLN A 37 7.83 -0.03 -8.98
CA GLN A 37 8.48 -1.23 -8.46
C GLN A 37 7.50 -1.92 -7.51
N PRO A 38 6.82 -3.01 -7.94
CA PRO A 38 5.78 -3.64 -7.13
C PRO A 38 6.32 -4.22 -5.83
N ILE A 39 5.55 -4.00 -4.75
CA ILE A 39 5.75 -4.66 -3.45
C ILE A 39 4.82 -5.85 -3.35
N GLY A 40 3.57 -5.66 -3.77
CA GLY A 40 2.56 -6.73 -3.75
C GLY A 40 1.26 -6.24 -4.34
N PHE A 41 0.31 -7.18 -4.45
CA PHE A 41 -0.97 -6.92 -5.09
C PHE A 41 -2.11 -7.44 -4.21
N GLU A 42 -3.21 -6.69 -4.22
CA GLU A 42 -4.48 -7.13 -3.67
C GLU A 42 -5.55 -6.92 -4.76
N GLY A 43 -5.86 -7.99 -5.50
CA GLY A 43 -6.71 -7.87 -6.67
C GLY A 43 -6.10 -6.90 -7.68
N ALA A 44 -6.86 -5.86 -8.04
CA ALA A 44 -6.40 -4.83 -8.97
C ALA A 44 -5.50 -3.76 -8.31
N ILE A 45 -5.40 -3.77 -6.98
CA ILE A 45 -4.59 -2.79 -6.25
C ILE A 45 -3.12 -3.24 -6.29
N MET A 46 -2.24 -2.32 -6.69
CA MET A 46 -0.79 -2.53 -6.61
C MET A 46 -0.22 -1.67 -5.50
N TYR A 47 0.54 -2.29 -4.60
CA TYR A 47 1.38 -1.57 -3.64
C TYR A 47 2.79 -1.50 -4.22
N CYS A 48 3.41 -0.33 -4.22
CA CYS A 48 4.67 -0.14 -4.95
C CYS A 48 5.54 0.97 -4.40
N PHE A 49 6.81 0.95 -4.83
CA PHE A 49 7.69 2.11 -4.77
C PHE A 49 7.66 2.83 -6.11
N LEU A 50 7.85 4.14 -6.09
CA LEU A 50 8.04 4.97 -7.28
C LEU A 50 9.40 5.65 -7.15
N PRO A 51 10.36 5.37 -8.06
CA PRO A 51 11.74 5.88 -7.91
C PRO A 51 11.85 7.38 -7.72
N GLU A 52 10.94 8.15 -8.32
CA GLU A 52 10.92 9.61 -8.21
C GLU A 52 10.65 10.09 -6.78
N TYR A 53 10.11 9.24 -5.94
CA TYR A 53 9.72 9.56 -4.57
C TYR A 53 10.53 8.78 -3.51
N GLY A 54 11.64 8.17 -3.93
CA GLY A 54 12.54 7.47 -3.01
C GLY A 54 11.91 6.25 -2.35
N GLU A 55 11.88 6.24 -1.03
CA GLU A 55 11.43 5.09 -0.24
C GLU A 55 9.93 5.06 0.03
N MET A 56 9.17 6.05 -0.43
CA MET A 56 7.74 6.12 -0.17
C MET A 56 6.99 4.94 -0.76
N VAL A 57 5.99 4.47 -0.02
CA VAL A 57 5.11 3.37 -0.46
C VAL A 57 3.80 3.95 -0.94
N PHE A 58 3.35 3.48 -2.11
CA PHE A 58 2.13 3.93 -2.79
C PHE A 58 1.15 2.79 -2.97
N ALA A 59 -0.12 3.15 -3.08
CA ALA A 59 -1.16 2.28 -3.63
C ALA A 59 -1.61 2.83 -4.98
N CYS A 60 -1.84 1.92 -5.92
CA CYS A 60 -2.42 2.23 -7.24
C CYS A 60 -3.68 1.39 -7.37
N ASN A 61 -4.84 2.06 -7.40
CA ASN A 61 -6.13 1.39 -7.39
C ASN A 61 -7.01 1.89 -8.54
N PRO A 62 -7.25 1.07 -9.60
CA PRO A 62 -8.08 1.48 -10.73
C PRO A 62 -9.56 1.67 -10.35
N GLU A 63 -9.97 1.14 -9.21
CA GLU A 63 -11.33 1.25 -8.69
C GLU A 63 -11.43 2.20 -7.49
N SER A 64 -10.48 3.14 -7.37
CA SER A 64 -10.41 4.05 -6.25
C SER A 64 -11.70 4.86 -6.07
N CYS A 65 -12.16 4.97 -4.83
CA CYS A 65 -13.27 5.85 -4.44
C CYS A 65 -12.81 7.28 -4.15
N ALA A 66 -11.52 7.54 -4.22
CA ALA A 66 -10.93 8.86 -4.04
C ALA A 66 -10.78 9.59 -5.38
N ASP A 67 -10.37 10.85 -5.32
CA ASP A 67 -10.16 11.69 -6.51
C ASP A 67 -8.96 11.28 -7.36
N THR A 68 -8.11 10.40 -6.84
CA THR A 68 -6.89 9.96 -7.52
C THR A 68 -6.78 8.44 -7.47
N TYR A 69 -6.08 7.87 -8.47
CA TYR A 69 -5.84 6.44 -8.56
C TYR A 69 -4.52 6.01 -7.92
N VAL A 70 -3.60 6.96 -7.69
CA VAL A 70 -2.28 6.69 -7.10
C VAL A 70 -2.09 7.64 -5.93
N TYR A 71 -1.80 7.08 -4.77
CA TYR A 71 -1.67 7.87 -3.54
C TYR A 71 -0.66 7.23 -2.59
N PRO A 72 0.07 8.07 -1.81
CA PRO A 72 1.05 7.53 -0.87
C PRO A 72 0.36 6.97 0.37
N LEU A 73 0.99 5.94 0.95
CA LEU A 73 0.55 5.31 2.19
C LEU A 73 1.56 5.52 3.32
N ALA A 74 2.85 5.52 2.99
CA ALA A 74 3.89 5.61 3.99
C ALA A 74 5.12 6.33 3.44
N LYS A 75 5.88 6.95 4.33
CA LYS A 75 7.12 7.64 3.98
C LYS A 75 8.25 6.69 3.60
N ASN A 76 8.19 5.45 4.11
CA ASN A 76 9.19 4.43 3.86
C ASN A 76 8.60 3.05 4.12
N PHE A 77 9.34 2.00 3.78
CA PHE A 77 8.87 0.63 3.92
C PHE A 77 8.69 0.21 5.39
N GLN A 78 9.57 0.70 6.28
CA GLN A 78 9.46 0.39 7.72
C GLN A 78 8.11 0.86 8.27
N ASP A 79 7.71 2.10 7.95
CA ASP A 79 6.42 2.64 8.38
C ASP A 79 5.25 1.90 7.75
N PHE A 80 5.40 1.46 6.50
CA PHE A 80 4.38 0.63 5.84
C PHE A 80 4.15 -0.68 6.60
N ILE A 81 5.22 -1.36 6.99
CA ILE A 81 5.11 -2.57 7.82
C ILE A 81 4.42 -2.26 9.14
N ARG A 82 4.78 -1.17 9.81
CA ARG A 82 4.15 -0.77 11.07
C ARG A 82 2.65 -0.49 10.91
N LEU A 83 2.25 0.07 9.78
CA LEU A 83 0.84 0.27 9.43
C LEU A 83 0.12 -1.06 9.26
N ILE A 84 0.73 -2.01 8.56
CA ILE A 84 0.17 -3.36 8.39
C ILE A 84 -0.01 -4.04 9.76
N LEU A 85 0.98 -3.93 10.65
CA LEU A 85 0.90 -4.48 12.00
C LEU A 85 -0.27 -3.87 12.79
N ALA A 86 -0.52 -2.57 12.62
CA ALA A 86 -1.62 -1.90 13.29
C ALA A 86 -3.00 -2.33 12.77
N CYS A 87 -3.08 -2.75 11.51
CA CYS A 87 -4.34 -3.05 10.83
C CYS A 87 -4.56 -4.53 10.56
N GLY A 88 -3.53 -5.35 10.70
CA GLY A 88 -3.58 -6.80 10.44
C GLY A 88 -3.19 -7.18 9.02
N THR A 89 -3.58 -6.39 8.02
CA THR A 89 -3.20 -6.55 6.60
C THR A 89 -3.02 -5.18 5.97
N ALA A 90 -2.64 -5.14 4.70
CA ALA A 90 -2.51 -3.90 3.95
C ALA A 90 -3.86 -3.27 3.59
N ASN A 91 -4.95 -4.04 3.55
CA ASN A 91 -6.25 -3.55 3.09
C ASN A 91 -6.75 -2.31 3.83
N PRO A 92 -6.86 -2.30 5.18
CA PRO A 92 -7.36 -1.10 5.85
C PRO A 92 -6.45 0.12 5.63
N VAL A 93 -5.16 -0.09 5.44
CA VAL A 93 -4.20 0.99 5.18
C VAL A 93 -4.54 1.68 3.85
N GLU A 94 -4.78 0.89 2.81
CA GLU A 94 -5.10 1.39 1.47
C GLU A 94 -6.43 2.15 1.46
N GLN A 95 -7.40 1.69 2.24
CA GLN A 95 -8.74 2.27 2.26
C GLN A 95 -8.80 3.64 2.96
N ILE A 96 -7.80 4.02 3.72
CA ILE A 96 -7.79 5.30 4.46
C ILE A 96 -8.02 6.51 3.53
N VAL A 97 -7.55 6.46 2.29
CA VAL A 97 -7.61 7.58 1.35
C VAL A 97 -9.02 8.18 1.21
N TRP A 98 -10.05 7.33 1.24
CA TRP A 98 -11.43 7.79 1.05
C TRP A 98 -12.25 7.80 2.34
N MET A 99 -11.68 7.42 3.49
CA MET A 99 -12.39 7.30 4.76
C MET A 99 -12.18 8.49 5.68
N ASP A 100 -13.17 8.74 6.57
CA ASP A 100 -12.95 9.53 7.77
C ASP A 100 -12.53 8.61 8.93
N GLN A 101 -12.22 9.18 10.09
CA GLN A 101 -11.73 8.42 11.25
C GLN A 101 -12.74 7.38 11.72
N ASN A 102 -14.02 7.73 11.80
CA ASN A 102 -15.05 6.81 12.28
C ASN A 102 -15.21 5.63 11.34
N ARG A 103 -15.22 5.89 10.04
CA ARG A 103 -15.36 4.83 9.04
C ARG A 103 -14.14 3.91 9.04
N PHE A 104 -12.95 4.47 9.21
CA PHE A 104 -11.73 3.68 9.33
C PHE A 104 -11.78 2.79 10.58
N ASP A 105 -12.17 3.33 11.73
CA ASP A 105 -12.23 2.56 12.98
C ASP A 105 -13.21 1.39 12.85
N GLU A 106 -14.37 1.62 12.23
CA GLU A 106 -15.37 0.56 11.97
C GLU A 106 -14.81 -0.50 11.02
N HIS A 107 -14.20 -0.06 9.92
CA HIS A 107 -13.63 -0.98 8.92
C HIS A 107 -12.52 -1.84 9.52
N ARG A 108 -11.60 -1.21 10.26
CA ARG A 108 -10.50 -1.92 10.91
C ARG A 108 -11.00 -2.94 11.92
N ALA A 109 -12.00 -2.59 12.72
CA ALA A 109 -12.59 -3.50 13.69
C ALA A 109 -13.27 -4.69 13.01
N ALA A 110 -13.99 -4.45 11.91
CA ALA A 110 -14.65 -5.50 11.14
C ALA A 110 -13.61 -6.45 10.51
N GLU A 111 -12.56 -5.89 9.90
CA GLU A 111 -11.49 -6.67 9.28
C GLU A 111 -10.75 -7.55 10.32
N ARG A 112 -10.50 -7.01 11.51
CA ARG A 112 -9.85 -7.78 12.58
C ARG A 112 -10.62 -9.03 12.97
N LYS A 113 -11.94 -8.95 12.96
CA LYS A 113 -12.80 -10.11 13.28
C LYS A 113 -12.74 -11.18 12.20
N LEU A 114 -12.39 -10.79 10.96
CA LEU A 114 -12.31 -11.70 9.83
C LEU A 114 -10.91 -12.30 9.61
N LEU A 115 -9.91 -11.81 10.35
CA LEU A 115 -8.54 -12.32 10.19
C LEU A 115 -8.49 -13.80 10.57
N THR A 116 -7.90 -14.60 9.68
CA THR A 116 -7.66 -16.02 9.95
C THR A 116 -6.50 -16.20 10.91
N ALA A 117 -6.37 -17.40 11.47
CA ALA A 117 -5.24 -17.74 12.34
C ALA A 117 -3.91 -17.59 11.57
N GLU A 118 -3.90 -17.96 10.29
CA GLU A 118 -2.72 -17.85 9.41
C GLU A 118 -2.34 -16.39 9.18
N GLN A 119 -3.31 -15.51 8.97
CA GLN A 119 -3.06 -14.08 8.81
C GLN A 119 -2.47 -13.47 10.08
N LYS A 120 -3.03 -13.81 11.23
CA LYS A 120 -2.50 -13.34 12.52
C LYS A 120 -1.07 -13.83 12.76
N ALA A 121 -0.79 -15.08 12.40
CA ALA A 121 0.53 -15.68 12.55
C ALA A 121 1.55 -14.99 11.61
N ALA A 122 1.14 -14.66 10.38
CA ALA A 122 2.01 -13.95 9.44
C ALA A 122 2.39 -12.57 9.97
N ALA A 123 1.44 -11.81 10.50
CA ALA A 123 1.71 -10.51 11.08
C ALA A 123 2.61 -10.61 12.32
N GLN A 124 2.38 -11.58 13.18
CA GLN A 124 3.22 -11.83 14.36
C GLN A 124 4.65 -12.18 13.95
N ARG A 125 4.81 -13.02 12.91
CA ARG A 125 6.11 -13.38 12.39
C ARG A 125 6.85 -12.17 11.87
N LEU A 126 6.14 -11.31 11.14
CA LEU A 126 6.69 -10.07 10.60
C LEU A 126 7.17 -9.15 11.72
N GLN A 127 6.35 -8.98 12.75
CA GLN A 127 6.69 -8.16 13.92
C GLN A 127 7.92 -8.70 14.65
N HIS A 128 7.95 -10.00 14.87
CA HIS A 128 9.06 -10.65 15.59
C HIS A 128 10.38 -10.53 14.84
N GLU A 129 10.37 -10.83 13.53
CA GLU A 129 11.59 -10.83 12.72
C GLU A 129 12.21 -9.43 12.61
N PHE A 130 11.41 -8.40 12.52
CA PHE A 130 11.93 -7.04 12.31
C PHE A 130 11.97 -6.20 13.59
N GLY A 131 11.41 -6.70 14.69
CA GLY A 131 11.41 -5.98 15.96
C GLY A 131 10.65 -4.65 15.90
N LEU A 132 9.62 -4.56 15.06
CA LEU A 132 8.87 -3.33 14.86
C LEU A 132 7.59 -3.34 15.70
N LEU A 133 7.18 -2.15 16.14
CA LEU A 133 5.92 -1.96 16.84
C LEU A 133 4.85 -1.49 15.86
N PRO A 134 3.57 -1.87 16.08
CA PRO A 134 2.47 -1.33 15.28
C PRO A 134 2.46 0.21 15.33
N MET A 135 2.03 0.83 14.21
CA MET A 135 1.84 2.28 14.16
C MET A 135 0.78 2.68 15.17
N GLU A 136 1.07 3.69 15.99
CA GLU A 136 0.16 4.09 17.08
C GLU A 136 -1.14 4.69 16.55
N ASN A 137 -1.06 5.61 15.59
CA ASN A 137 -2.23 6.27 14.99
C ASN A 137 -2.18 6.13 13.46
N PRO A 138 -2.53 4.95 12.92
CA PRO A 138 -2.36 4.69 11.48
C PRO A 138 -3.18 5.65 10.60
N PHE A 139 -4.42 5.96 10.97
CA PHE A 139 -5.26 6.86 10.18
C PHE A 139 -4.61 8.25 10.06
N GLU A 140 -4.22 8.86 11.17
CA GLU A 140 -3.62 10.19 11.16
C GLU A 140 -2.28 10.20 10.41
N TYR A 141 -1.49 9.14 10.57
CA TYR A 141 -0.22 9.02 9.86
C TYR A 141 -0.44 9.06 8.34
N VAL A 142 -1.32 8.21 7.83
CA VAL A 142 -1.57 8.11 6.39
C VAL A 142 -2.16 9.41 5.85
N LYS A 143 -3.14 10.00 6.57
CA LYS A 143 -3.74 11.27 6.16
C LYS A 143 -2.71 12.38 6.09
N ALA A 144 -1.77 12.43 7.03
CA ALA A 144 -0.70 13.44 7.02
C ALA A 144 0.21 13.27 5.80
N VAL A 145 0.57 12.04 5.46
CA VAL A 145 1.39 11.76 4.27
C VAL A 145 0.64 12.19 3.01
N GLN A 146 -0.66 11.91 2.92
CA GLN A 146 -1.47 12.26 1.74
C GLN A 146 -1.70 13.76 1.59
N ARG A 147 -1.89 14.48 2.70
CA ARG A 147 -2.11 15.94 2.68
C ARG A 147 -0.95 16.72 2.09
N ASN A 148 0.27 16.26 2.32
CA ASN A 148 1.49 16.96 1.92
C ASN A 148 2.08 16.41 0.61
N PHE A 149 1.36 15.53 -0.07
CA PHE A 149 1.87 14.85 -1.25
C PHE A 149 1.62 15.66 -2.52
N ASP A 150 2.66 15.81 -3.35
CA ASP A 150 2.59 16.36 -4.69
C ASP A 150 2.86 15.26 -5.71
N GLY A 151 1.82 14.86 -6.44
CA GLY A 151 1.89 13.78 -7.43
C GLY A 151 2.36 14.19 -8.82
N SER A 152 2.82 15.43 -9.00
CA SER A 152 3.18 15.95 -10.33
C SER A 152 4.35 15.21 -10.99
N ASN A 153 5.18 14.52 -10.24
CA ASN A 153 6.33 13.77 -10.78
C ASN A 153 6.02 12.30 -11.08
N ILE A 154 4.77 11.85 -10.89
CA ILE A 154 4.40 10.47 -11.23
C ILE A 154 4.45 10.30 -12.74
N GLN A 155 5.15 9.25 -13.20
CA GLN A 155 5.30 8.93 -14.62
C GLN A 155 4.25 7.91 -15.03
N TYR A 156 3.17 8.38 -15.69
CA TYR A 156 2.13 7.48 -16.17
C TYR A 156 2.43 6.95 -17.56
N ARG A 157 1.91 5.74 -17.87
CA ARG A 157 1.95 5.17 -19.21
C ARG A 157 0.91 5.84 -20.10
N ASP A 158 1.04 5.66 -21.41
CA ASP A 158 0.12 6.24 -22.40
C ASP A 158 -1.35 5.89 -22.11
N GLU A 159 -1.59 4.66 -21.71
CA GLU A 159 -2.94 4.16 -21.39
C GLU A 159 -3.65 5.01 -20.34
N TYR A 160 -2.92 5.52 -19.35
CA TYR A 160 -3.49 6.39 -18.33
C TYR A 160 -4.17 7.62 -18.94
N PHE A 161 -3.49 8.28 -19.90
CA PHE A 161 -4.01 9.48 -20.55
C PHE A 161 -5.16 9.15 -21.48
N ASP A 162 -5.13 7.99 -22.13
CA ASP A 162 -6.20 7.52 -23.00
C ASP A 162 -7.48 7.25 -22.20
N VAL A 163 -7.37 6.64 -21.04
CA VAL A 163 -8.52 6.28 -20.18
C VAL A 163 -9.07 7.49 -19.45
N THR A 164 -8.21 8.33 -18.88
CA THR A 164 -8.64 9.47 -18.06
C THR A 164 -9.02 10.70 -18.87
N GLY A 165 -8.54 10.81 -20.10
CA GLY A 165 -8.72 12.01 -20.92
C GLY A 165 -7.88 13.21 -20.45
N LEU A 166 -6.98 13.01 -19.50
CA LEU A 166 -6.09 14.06 -19.02
C LEU A 166 -4.95 14.30 -20.02
N GLU A 167 -4.46 15.54 -20.04
CA GLU A 167 -3.33 15.92 -20.90
C GLU A 167 -2.02 15.53 -20.23
N ARG A 168 -1.04 15.16 -21.06
CA ARG A 168 0.31 14.91 -20.58
C ARG A 168 0.96 16.23 -20.18
N HIS A 169 1.69 16.20 -19.07
CA HIS A 169 2.57 17.30 -18.69
C HIS A 169 3.90 17.12 -19.42
N LEU A 170 4.23 18.09 -20.24
CA LEU A 170 5.50 18.11 -20.98
C LEU A 170 6.58 18.83 -20.18
#